data_4a603dfc5d11072f183056cc6d417636
#
_entry.id   4a603dfc5d11072f183056cc6d417636
#
_cell.length_a   1.000
_cell.length_b   1.000
_cell.length_c   1.000
_cell.angle_alpha   90.00
_cell.angle_beta   90.00
_cell.angle_gamma   90.00
#
_symmetry.space_group_name_H-M   'P 1'
#
loop_
_entity.id
_entity.type
_entity.pdbx_description
1 polymer ?
#
loop_
_entity_poly.entity_id
_entity_poly.type
_entity_poly.pdbx_seq_one_letter_code
_entity_poly.pdbx_strand_id
1 'polypeptide(L)'
;MKNKIAVKEILGYISDEKLDYFAQETLVDWNVKKLHGKELFKLCVFGVLNENRASSRVFESFYENSFFRNYAQIEGDKTVSHSSIADRIANIEVKYFEVLYNHTVDVFQEKLNEKDKVKLSLYDSTITSLSASLLHFGMQNGQKNKKGEQGKNSIKFTVGFNGLPFNVKFHQDQEMISEDLALGDILKEHVADKKDIAVFDRGMKERKTMTELSENQKYFVTRIYKASKYVVEKNSSEVLLNIETDSIKLVKHSRVHLFSKQKKTKQVFRLVEAILKSNGEKILFLSNLPEDEFTAEQIADIYKSRWDIERFFRFIKQNLNFKHYFSRKWNGIQVMIYIILIASILLLAYIKLNKLKGYKIPKISFCNQLQNEIINQIIIHCGGDPSKLCSFKI
;
A
#
# COMPACT_ATOMS: atom_id res chain seq x y z
N MET A 1 30.19 -12.76 1.00
CA MET A 1 28.78 -12.69 0.59
C MET A 1 27.99 -12.18 1.79
N LYS A 2 27.24 -11.08 1.70
CA LYS A 2 26.34 -10.66 2.80
C LYS A 2 25.31 -11.76 2.99
N ASN A 3 25.14 -12.26 4.21
CA ASN A 3 24.14 -13.28 4.52
C ASN A 3 22.77 -12.79 4.03
N LYS A 4 22.07 -13.64 3.28
CA LYS A 4 20.68 -13.38 2.88
C LYS A 4 19.81 -13.46 4.12
N ILE A 5 18.88 -12.53 4.27
CA ILE A 5 17.91 -12.54 5.36
C ILE A 5 16.89 -13.64 5.07
N ALA A 6 16.74 -14.56 6.00
CA ALA A 6 15.79 -15.68 5.89
C ALA A 6 14.35 -15.23 6.15
N VAL A 7 13.38 -15.96 5.60
CA VAL A 7 11.94 -15.71 5.83
C VAL A 7 11.59 -15.79 7.31
N LYS A 8 12.20 -16.73 8.06
CA LYS A 8 12.05 -16.83 9.52
C LYS A 8 12.36 -15.52 10.25
N GLU A 9 13.46 -14.87 9.86
CA GLU A 9 13.87 -13.60 10.46
C GLU A 9 12.85 -12.48 10.14
N ILE A 10 12.32 -12.45 8.91
CA ILE A 10 11.29 -11.49 8.51
C ILE A 10 9.99 -11.70 9.29
N LEU A 11 9.56 -12.95 9.43
CA LEU A 11 8.36 -13.29 10.22
C LEU A 11 8.56 -13.03 11.71
N GLY A 12 9.78 -13.20 12.21
CA GLY A 12 10.12 -12.95 13.62
C GLY A 12 9.90 -11.52 14.08
N TYR A 13 9.80 -10.55 13.15
CA TYR A 13 9.44 -9.17 13.49
C TYR A 13 7.95 -9.01 13.86
N ILE A 14 7.11 -9.97 13.48
CA ILE A 14 5.71 -10.09 13.93
C ILE A 14 5.64 -11.38 14.75
N SER A 15 6.32 -11.39 15.92
CA SER A 15 6.40 -12.58 16.77
C SER A 15 5.05 -12.90 17.43
N ASP A 16 4.92 -14.14 17.93
CA ASP A 16 3.70 -14.59 18.61
C ASP A 16 3.42 -13.73 19.85
N GLU A 17 4.47 -13.31 20.57
CA GLU A 17 4.33 -12.41 21.73
C GLU A 17 3.74 -11.05 21.33
N LYS A 18 4.12 -10.52 20.14
CA LYS A 18 3.53 -9.28 19.62
C LYS A 18 2.08 -9.46 19.20
N LEU A 19 1.76 -10.59 18.57
CA LEU A 19 0.38 -10.91 18.20
C LEU A 19 -0.51 -11.03 19.46
N ASP A 20 -0.03 -11.72 20.49
CA ASP A 20 -0.73 -11.86 21.77
C ASP A 20 -0.84 -10.53 22.52
N TYR A 21 0.20 -9.70 22.54
CA TYR A 21 0.17 -8.37 23.14
C TYR A 21 -0.92 -7.49 22.50
N PHE A 22 -0.95 -7.39 21.17
CA PHE A 22 -1.97 -6.61 20.48
C PHE A 22 -3.38 -7.21 20.60
N ALA A 23 -3.49 -8.53 20.74
CA ALA A 23 -4.76 -9.17 21.00
C ALA A 23 -5.35 -8.77 22.38
N GLN A 24 -4.49 -8.65 23.40
CA GLN A 24 -4.87 -8.15 24.71
C GLN A 24 -5.24 -6.66 24.68
N GLU A 25 -4.44 -5.83 24.03
CA GLU A 25 -4.68 -4.39 23.93
C GLU A 25 -6.01 -4.05 23.24
N THR A 26 -6.35 -4.80 22.20
CA THR A 26 -7.57 -4.55 21.40
C THR A 26 -8.78 -5.35 21.87
N LEU A 27 -8.61 -6.23 22.85
CA LEU A 27 -9.63 -7.16 23.34
C LEU A 27 -10.25 -8.00 22.21
N VAL A 28 -9.49 -8.26 21.13
CA VAL A 28 -9.96 -8.92 19.91
C VAL A 28 -10.50 -10.33 20.18
N ASP A 29 -10.00 -10.97 21.23
CA ASP A 29 -10.36 -12.34 21.62
C ASP A 29 -11.35 -12.41 22.79
N TRP A 30 -11.95 -11.28 23.17
CA TRP A 30 -12.96 -11.27 24.23
C TRP A 30 -14.15 -12.18 23.86
N ASN A 31 -14.46 -13.15 24.71
CA ASN A 31 -15.51 -14.17 24.50
C ASN A 31 -15.35 -15.05 23.23
N VAL A 32 -14.15 -15.15 22.68
CA VAL A 32 -13.86 -15.96 21.49
C VAL A 32 -13.47 -17.38 21.92
N LYS A 33 -14.16 -18.39 21.37
CA LYS A 33 -13.89 -19.81 21.67
C LYS A 33 -12.94 -20.46 20.66
N LYS A 34 -12.98 -20.02 19.39
CA LYS A 34 -12.21 -20.57 18.26
C LYS A 34 -11.76 -19.44 17.34
N LEU A 35 -10.66 -19.62 16.63
CA LEU A 35 -10.06 -18.63 15.74
C LEU A 35 -9.72 -17.34 16.49
N HIS A 36 -8.85 -17.44 17.47
CA HIS A 36 -8.26 -16.28 18.13
C HIS A 36 -7.56 -15.38 17.11
N GLY A 37 -7.39 -14.10 17.44
CA GLY A 37 -6.81 -13.09 16.53
C GLY A 37 -5.49 -13.54 15.92
N LYS A 38 -4.60 -14.15 16.73
CA LYS A 38 -3.33 -14.71 16.28
C LYS A 38 -3.52 -15.84 15.25
N GLU A 39 -4.39 -16.80 15.53
CA GLU A 39 -4.67 -17.92 14.63
C GLU A 39 -5.23 -17.42 13.30
N LEU A 40 -6.20 -16.50 13.36
CA LEU A 40 -6.82 -15.92 12.17
C LEU A 40 -5.82 -15.09 11.35
N PHE A 41 -4.98 -14.28 12.01
CA PHE A 41 -3.93 -13.52 11.34
C PHE A 41 -2.98 -14.44 10.57
N LYS A 42 -2.44 -15.46 11.24
CA LYS A 42 -1.54 -16.46 10.62
C LYS A 42 -2.21 -17.17 9.45
N LEU A 43 -3.47 -17.60 9.62
CA LEU A 43 -4.26 -18.27 8.56
C LEU A 43 -4.43 -17.40 7.33
N CYS A 44 -4.81 -16.14 7.54
CA CYS A 44 -5.06 -15.21 6.45
C CYS A 44 -3.78 -14.82 5.71
N VAL A 45 -2.68 -14.53 6.44
CA VAL A 45 -1.37 -14.23 5.82
C VAL A 45 -0.85 -15.44 5.03
N PHE A 46 -0.93 -16.64 5.62
CA PHE A 46 -0.54 -17.88 4.94
C PHE A 46 -1.36 -18.09 3.66
N GLY A 47 -2.68 -17.94 3.74
CA GLY A 47 -3.57 -18.10 2.60
C GLY A 47 -3.32 -17.09 1.48
N VAL A 48 -3.14 -15.80 1.81
CA VAL A 48 -2.85 -14.73 0.82
C VAL A 48 -1.51 -14.94 0.13
N LEU A 49 -0.51 -15.48 0.84
CA LEU A 49 0.82 -15.75 0.26
C LEU A 49 0.81 -17.00 -0.65
N ASN A 50 0.11 -18.06 -0.27
CA ASN A 50 0.16 -19.32 -0.99
C ASN A 50 -0.86 -19.43 -2.12
N GLU A 51 -2.01 -18.75 -2.04
CA GLU A 51 -3.07 -18.83 -3.03
C GLU A 51 -3.34 -17.53 -3.76
N ASN A 52 -3.70 -17.63 -5.04
CA ASN A 52 -4.08 -16.48 -5.86
C ASN A 52 -5.60 -16.19 -5.84
N ARG A 53 -6.40 -17.10 -5.28
CA ARG A 53 -7.87 -16.99 -5.14
C ARG A 53 -8.31 -17.53 -3.78
N ALA A 54 -7.95 -16.82 -2.72
CA ALA A 54 -8.37 -17.19 -1.38
C ALA A 54 -9.90 -17.07 -1.23
N SER A 55 -10.47 -18.07 -0.58
CA SER A 55 -11.87 -18.09 -0.15
C SER A 55 -11.95 -18.70 1.24
N SER A 56 -13.07 -18.54 1.92
CA SER A 56 -13.25 -19.16 3.25
C SER A 56 -13.10 -20.68 3.23
N ARG A 57 -13.47 -21.34 2.13
CA ARG A 57 -13.27 -22.80 1.95
C ARG A 57 -11.79 -23.16 1.76
N VAL A 58 -11.04 -22.34 1.04
CA VAL A 58 -9.59 -22.52 0.91
C VAL A 58 -8.91 -22.34 2.28
N PHE A 59 -9.36 -21.37 3.07
CA PHE A 59 -8.83 -21.17 4.43
C PHE A 59 -9.22 -22.31 5.38
N GLU A 60 -10.38 -22.90 5.26
CA GLU A 60 -10.79 -24.12 5.96
C GLU A 60 -9.80 -25.26 5.65
N SER A 61 -9.53 -25.52 4.36
CA SER A 61 -8.56 -26.53 3.94
C SER A 61 -7.15 -26.26 4.46
N PHE A 62 -6.72 -25.00 4.51
CA PHE A 62 -5.43 -24.67 5.15
C PHE A 62 -5.45 -24.87 6.66
N TYR A 63 -6.55 -24.54 7.34
CA TYR A 63 -6.67 -24.76 8.79
C TYR A 63 -6.61 -26.24 9.17
N GLU A 64 -7.09 -27.14 8.33
CA GLU A 64 -7.01 -28.59 8.49
C GLU A 64 -5.62 -29.17 8.12
N ASN A 65 -4.84 -28.43 7.38
CA ASN A 65 -3.52 -28.89 6.92
C ASN A 65 -2.53 -28.95 8.09
N SER A 66 -1.87 -30.10 8.26
CA SER A 66 -0.89 -30.34 9.33
C SER A 66 0.26 -29.30 9.34
N PHE A 67 0.70 -28.84 8.17
CA PHE A 67 1.71 -27.79 8.06
C PHE A 67 1.27 -26.49 8.70
N PHE A 68 0.06 -26.03 8.37
CA PHE A 68 -0.46 -24.80 8.93
C PHE A 68 -0.71 -24.94 10.43
N ARG A 69 -1.25 -26.09 10.87
CA ARG A 69 -1.51 -26.35 12.29
C ARG A 69 -0.23 -26.29 13.13
N ASN A 70 0.87 -26.88 12.64
CA ASN A 70 2.18 -26.76 13.30
C ASN A 70 2.70 -25.31 13.31
N TYR A 71 2.60 -24.60 12.18
CA TYR A 71 3.00 -23.19 12.08
C TYR A 71 2.20 -22.30 13.04
N ALA A 72 0.90 -22.52 13.16
CA ALA A 72 0.00 -21.75 14.01
C ALA A 72 -0.04 -22.26 15.45
N GLN A 73 0.64 -23.39 15.76
CA GLN A 73 0.63 -24.03 17.07
C GLN A 73 -0.77 -24.43 17.55
N ILE A 74 -1.59 -24.97 16.62
CA ILE A 74 -2.95 -25.40 16.92
C ILE A 74 -2.91 -26.81 17.50
N GLU A 75 -3.27 -26.94 18.76
CA GLU A 75 -3.31 -28.22 19.48
C GLU A 75 -4.68 -28.90 19.38
N GLY A 76 -4.67 -30.24 19.47
CA GLY A 76 -5.86 -31.09 19.51
C GLY A 76 -6.66 -31.12 18.21
N ASP A 77 -7.87 -31.70 18.24
CA ASP A 77 -8.74 -31.90 17.07
C ASP A 77 -9.66 -30.71 16.78
N LYS A 78 -9.18 -29.49 17.02
CA LYS A 78 -9.97 -28.28 16.73
C LYS A 78 -10.24 -28.18 15.23
N THR A 79 -11.48 -28.16 14.85
CA THR A 79 -11.95 -27.90 13.46
C THR A 79 -12.68 -26.56 13.38
N VAL A 80 -12.54 -25.90 12.25
CA VAL A 80 -13.21 -24.61 11.98
C VAL A 80 -13.79 -24.64 10.58
N SER A 81 -15.11 -24.46 10.48
CA SER A 81 -15.78 -24.44 9.18
C SER A 81 -15.53 -23.14 8.42
N HIS A 82 -15.65 -23.19 7.10
CA HIS A 82 -15.54 -22.01 6.23
C HIS A 82 -16.54 -20.91 6.61
N SER A 83 -17.73 -21.26 7.10
CA SER A 83 -18.69 -20.27 7.60
C SER A 83 -18.19 -19.57 8.85
N SER A 84 -17.63 -20.32 9.82
CA SER A 84 -17.04 -19.73 11.04
C SER A 84 -15.86 -18.80 10.71
N ILE A 85 -15.03 -19.16 9.72
CA ILE A 85 -13.94 -18.29 9.25
C ILE A 85 -14.49 -17.00 8.64
N ALA A 86 -15.50 -17.11 7.75
CA ALA A 86 -16.12 -15.96 7.11
C ALA A 86 -16.81 -15.04 8.14
N ASP A 87 -17.54 -15.62 9.11
CA ASP A 87 -18.20 -14.87 10.17
C ASP A 87 -17.18 -14.19 11.11
N ARG A 88 -16.10 -14.87 11.44
CA ARG A 88 -15.04 -14.30 12.26
C ARG A 88 -14.38 -13.10 11.57
N ILE A 89 -13.99 -13.23 10.31
CA ILE A 89 -13.42 -12.11 9.51
C ILE A 89 -14.42 -10.95 9.41
N ALA A 90 -15.70 -11.26 9.26
CA ALA A 90 -16.74 -10.24 9.12
C ALA A 90 -17.02 -9.46 10.42
N ASN A 91 -16.67 -10.00 11.59
CA ASN A 91 -17.06 -9.44 12.89
C ASN A 91 -15.88 -9.23 13.86
N ILE A 92 -14.65 -9.62 13.49
CA ILE A 92 -13.46 -9.42 14.33
C ILE A 92 -13.14 -7.92 14.47
N GLU A 93 -12.56 -7.52 15.59
CA GLU A 93 -12.16 -6.13 15.83
C GLU A 93 -11.09 -5.68 14.82
N VAL A 94 -11.43 -4.71 13.97
CA VAL A 94 -10.53 -4.18 12.92
C VAL A 94 -9.28 -3.56 13.53
N LYS A 95 -9.41 -2.94 14.71
CA LYS A 95 -8.31 -2.26 15.39
C LYS A 95 -7.10 -3.16 15.62
N TYR A 96 -7.33 -4.46 15.82
CA TYR A 96 -6.26 -5.44 15.93
C TYR A 96 -5.37 -5.49 14.67
N PHE A 97 -5.98 -5.50 13.48
CA PHE A 97 -5.25 -5.53 12.22
C PHE A 97 -4.62 -4.18 11.87
N GLU A 98 -5.26 -3.09 12.28
CA GLU A 98 -4.71 -1.74 12.15
C GLU A 98 -3.42 -1.57 12.95
N VAL A 99 -3.41 -1.97 14.23
CA VAL A 99 -2.19 -1.86 15.06
C VAL A 99 -1.09 -2.79 14.59
N LEU A 100 -1.44 -4.00 14.12
CA LEU A 100 -0.48 -4.92 13.50
C LEU A 100 0.12 -4.35 12.22
N TYR A 101 -0.70 -3.72 11.38
CA TYR A 101 -0.24 -3.06 10.17
C TYR A 101 0.74 -1.93 10.49
N ASN A 102 0.36 -1.03 11.39
CA ASN A 102 1.20 0.10 11.79
C ASN A 102 2.54 -0.38 12.37
N HIS A 103 2.49 -1.35 13.30
CA HIS A 103 3.71 -1.96 13.84
C HIS A 103 4.60 -2.56 12.72
N THR A 104 4.00 -3.26 11.75
CA THR A 104 4.75 -3.85 10.64
C THR A 104 5.39 -2.76 9.77
N VAL A 105 4.66 -1.68 9.51
CA VAL A 105 5.19 -0.50 8.79
C VAL A 105 6.39 0.07 9.52
N ASP A 106 6.26 0.37 10.81
CA ASP A 106 7.30 1.02 11.63
C ASP A 106 8.59 0.20 11.65
N VAL A 107 8.47 -1.09 11.97
CA VAL A 107 9.63 -2.01 12.03
C VAL A 107 10.37 -2.07 10.70
N PHE A 108 9.67 -2.21 9.59
CA PHE A 108 10.33 -2.36 8.30
C PHE A 108 10.76 -1.02 7.68
N GLN A 109 10.08 0.08 7.99
CA GLN A 109 10.58 1.42 7.63
C GLN A 109 11.91 1.72 8.34
N GLU A 110 12.03 1.44 9.64
CA GLU A 110 13.28 1.60 10.38
C GLU A 110 14.43 0.79 9.76
N LYS A 111 14.17 -0.48 9.42
CA LYS A 111 15.21 -1.38 8.84
C LYS A 111 15.60 -1.04 7.41
N LEU A 112 14.71 -0.46 6.65
CA LEU A 112 14.93 -0.10 5.25
C LEU A 112 15.30 1.39 5.08
N ASN A 113 15.32 2.16 6.17
CA ASN A 113 15.59 3.58 6.12
C ASN A 113 17.05 3.82 5.70
N GLU A 114 17.22 4.51 4.59
CA GLU A 114 18.50 5.02 4.14
C GLU A 114 18.68 6.43 4.75
N LYS A 115 19.44 6.50 5.84
CA LYS A 115 19.78 7.78 6.49
C LYS A 115 20.30 8.76 5.45
N ASP A 116 19.89 10.02 5.55
CA ASP A 116 20.31 11.16 4.72
C ASP A 116 19.77 11.23 3.27
N LYS A 117 18.93 10.33 2.83
CA LYS A 117 18.23 10.46 1.54
C LYS A 117 16.91 11.18 1.68
N VAL A 118 16.56 11.98 0.66
CA VAL A 118 15.23 12.55 0.50
C VAL A 118 14.23 11.40 0.35
N LYS A 119 13.25 11.36 1.24
CA LYS A 119 12.16 10.41 1.22
C LYS A 119 11.07 10.89 0.27
N LEU A 120 10.61 10.01 -0.60
CA LEU A 120 9.48 10.26 -1.48
C LEU A 120 8.27 9.51 -0.97
N SER A 121 7.29 10.23 -0.51
CA SER A 121 6.00 9.70 -0.05
C SER A 121 4.98 9.82 -1.19
N LEU A 122 4.79 8.73 -1.92
CA LEU A 122 3.88 8.63 -3.07
C LEU A 122 2.47 8.37 -2.55
N TYR A 123 1.49 9.15 -2.99
CA TYR A 123 0.09 8.98 -2.59
C TYR A 123 -0.78 8.70 -3.80
N ASP A 124 -1.57 7.66 -3.72
CA ASP A 124 -2.53 7.30 -4.76
C ASP A 124 -3.69 6.50 -4.18
N SER A 125 -4.80 6.46 -4.91
CA SER A 125 -6.00 5.75 -4.52
C SER A 125 -6.30 4.60 -5.47
N THR A 126 -6.96 3.59 -4.97
CA THR A 126 -7.48 2.53 -5.83
C THR A 126 -8.91 2.17 -5.47
N ILE A 127 -9.71 1.95 -6.50
CA ILE A 127 -11.08 1.47 -6.38
C ILE A 127 -11.09 -0.04 -6.54
N THR A 128 -11.82 -0.72 -5.67
CA THR A 128 -12.04 -2.15 -5.72
C THR A 128 -13.53 -2.44 -5.84
N SER A 129 -13.90 -3.17 -6.87
CA SER A 129 -15.25 -3.71 -7.03
C SER A 129 -15.34 -5.05 -6.28
N LEU A 130 -16.31 -5.16 -5.37
CA LEU A 130 -16.37 -6.24 -4.38
C LEU A 130 -17.28 -7.39 -4.79
N SER A 131 -18.33 -7.14 -5.56
CA SER A 131 -19.33 -8.15 -5.88
C SER A 131 -20.21 -7.71 -7.04
N ALA A 132 -20.81 -8.69 -7.75
CA ALA A 132 -21.93 -8.43 -8.66
C ALA A 132 -23.25 -8.17 -7.92
N SER A 133 -23.30 -8.39 -6.60
CA SER A 133 -24.45 -8.11 -5.73
C SER A 133 -24.33 -6.72 -5.14
N LEU A 134 -25.48 -6.05 -4.95
CA LEU A 134 -25.53 -4.75 -4.29
C LEU A 134 -25.09 -4.86 -2.82
N LEU A 135 -24.34 -3.87 -2.38
CA LEU A 135 -23.94 -3.71 -0.99
C LEU A 135 -24.80 -2.62 -0.32
N HIS A 136 -24.97 -2.73 0.98
CA HIS A 136 -25.66 -1.67 1.77
C HIS A 136 -24.79 -0.42 1.96
N PHE A 137 -23.48 -0.53 1.71
CA PHE A 137 -22.48 0.55 1.82
C PHE A 137 -21.63 0.62 0.54
N GLY A 138 -20.72 1.58 0.51
CA GLY A 138 -19.80 1.75 -0.62
C GLY A 138 -20.32 2.69 -1.68
N MET A 139 -19.64 2.72 -2.81
CA MET A 139 -19.82 3.68 -3.88
C MET A 139 -20.45 3.04 -5.11
N GLN A 140 -21.20 3.84 -5.87
CA GLN A 140 -21.62 3.53 -7.23
C GLN A 140 -20.47 3.87 -8.19
N ASN A 141 -19.99 2.90 -8.95
CA ASN A 141 -18.89 3.07 -9.90
C ASN A 141 -19.33 2.88 -11.36
N GLY A 142 -20.53 3.32 -11.69
CA GLY A 142 -21.05 3.25 -13.07
C GLY A 142 -21.33 1.84 -13.61
N GLN A 143 -20.90 0.79 -12.90
CA GLN A 143 -21.16 -0.58 -13.27
C GLN A 143 -22.58 -0.98 -12.86
N LYS A 144 -23.31 -1.60 -13.81
CA LYS A 144 -24.61 -2.19 -13.55
C LYS A 144 -24.42 -3.63 -13.06
N ASN A 145 -25.30 -4.07 -12.16
CA ASN A 145 -25.35 -5.47 -11.77
C ASN A 145 -25.89 -6.35 -12.91
N LYS A 146 -25.95 -7.68 -12.69
CA LYS A 146 -26.51 -8.63 -13.68
C LYS A 146 -27.96 -8.34 -14.07
N LYS A 147 -28.70 -7.59 -13.25
CA LYS A 147 -30.10 -7.16 -13.51
C LYS A 147 -30.18 -5.79 -14.17
N GLY A 148 -29.03 -5.16 -14.51
CA GLY A 148 -28.99 -3.83 -15.12
C GLY A 148 -29.14 -2.66 -14.16
N GLU A 149 -29.23 -2.90 -12.83
CA GLU A 149 -29.38 -1.88 -11.81
C GLU A 149 -28.04 -1.28 -11.41
N GLN A 150 -27.96 0.03 -11.28
CA GLN A 150 -26.83 0.72 -10.67
C GLN A 150 -26.95 0.61 -9.15
N GLY A 151 -25.91 0.09 -8.50
CA GLY A 151 -25.87 -0.03 -7.06
C GLY A 151 -24.48 0.14 -6.48
N LYS A 152 -24.41 0.18 -5.17
CA LYS A 152 -23.16 0.28 -4.44
C LYS A 152 -22.43 -1.06 -4.52
N ASN A 153 -21.27 -1.08 -5.14
CA ASN A 153 -20.48 -2.30 -5.32
C ASN A 153 -18.98 -2.07 -5.21
N SER A 154 -18.57 -0.85 -4.92
CA SER A 154 -17.16 -0.46 -4.90
C SER A 154 -16.80 0.26 -3.62
N ILE A 155 -15.58 0.07 -3.20
CA ILE A 155 -14.92 0.88 -2.17
C ILE A 155 -13.65 1.48 -2.74
N LYS A 156 -13.20 2.55 -2.12
CA LYS A 156 -11.93 3.19 -2.42
C LYS A 156 -11.04 3.17 -1.19
N PHE A 157 -9.77 2.99 -1.36
CA PHE A 157 -8.82 3.29 -0.31
C PHE A 157 -7.62 4.03 -0.89
N THR A 158 -7.06 4.89 -0.08
CA THR A 158 -5.88 5.69 -0.40
C THR A 158 -4.72 5.21 0.45
N VAL A 159 -3.56 5.12 -0.14
CA VAL A 159 -2.35 4.61 0.51
C VAL A 159 -1.18 5.54 0.25
N GLY A 160 -0.32 5.72 1.25
CA GLY A 160 1.01 6.25 1.08
C GLY A 160 1.99 5.12 0.74
N PHE A 161 3.00 5.39 -0.10
CA PHE A 161 4.01 4.42 -0.50
C PHE A 161 5.40 5.08 -0.61
N ASN A 162 6.37 4.58 0.13
CA ASN A 162 7.77 5.00 0.09
C ASN A 162 8.71 3.81 -0.16
N GLY A 163 8.20 2.84 -0.93
CA GLY A 163 8.81 1.53 -1.13
C GLY A 163 8.23 0.46 -0.20
N LEU A 164 7.45 0.86 0.80
CA LEU A 164 6.49 0.07 1.54
C LEU A 164 5.18 0.84 1.60
N PRO A 165 4.00 0.15 1.62
CA PRO A 165 2.73 0.83 1.87
C PRO A 165 2.68 1.31 3.33
N PHE A 166 2.22 2.53 3.52
CA PHE A 166 2.00 3.12 4.84
C PHE A 166 0.75 4.02 4.78
N ASN A 167 0.23 4.42 5.94
CA ASN A 167 -0.87 5.38 6.07
C ASN A 167 -2.04 5.06 5.13
N VAL A 168 -2.83 4.04 5.45
CA VAL A 168 -3.99 3.64 4.66
C VAL A 168 -5.27 4.29 5.16
N LYS A 169 -6.07 4.84 4.24
CA LYS A 169 -7.42 5.36 4.51
C LYS A 169 -8.46 4.66 3.67
N PHE A 170 -9.56 4.26 4.30
CA PHE A 170 -10.68 3.58 3.66
C PHE A 170 -11.84 4.55 3.44
N HIS A 171 -12.42 4.51 2.25
CA HIS A 171 -13.53 5.37 1.87
C HIS A 171 -14.70 4.53 1.36
N GLN A 172 -15.88 4.78 1.91
CA GLN A 172 -17.14 4.14 1.51
C GLN A 172 -18.19 5.15 1.02
N ASP A 173 -17.99 6.44 1.31
CA ASP A 173 -18.92 7.50 0.96
C ASP A 173 -18.78 7.90 -0.50
N GLN A 174 -19.92 8.14 -1.18
CA GLN A 174 -19.96 8.40 -2.63
C GLN A 174 -19.09 9.60 -3.05
N GLU A 175 -19.01 10.64 -2.24
CA GLU A 175 -18.20 11.81 -2.52
C GLU A 175 -16.70 11.51 -2.62
N MET A 176 -16.22 10.52 -1.85
CA MET A 176 -14.82 10.09 -1.84
C MET A 176 -14.39 9.35 -3.11
N ILE A 177 -15.30 9.15 -4.07
CA ILE A 177 -14.94 8.71 -5.43
C ILE A 177 -14.06 9.77 -6.11
N SER A 178 -14.21 11.04 -5.71
CA SER A 178 -13.33 12.15 -6.14
C SER A 178 -11.91 11.95 -5.62
N GLU A 179 -10.93 12.11 -6.51
CA GLU A 179 -9.51 12.15 -6.11
C GLU A 179 -9.17 13.35 -5.24
N ASP A 180 -9.83 14.51 -5.50
CA ASP A 180 -9.61 15.71 -4.70
C ASP A 180 -9.90 15.49 -3.22
N LEU A 181 -10.98 14.78 -2.91
CA LEU A 181 -11.36 14.51 -1.53
C LEU A 181 -10.50 13.39 -0.91
N ALA A 182 -10.37 12.27 -1.61
CA ALA A 182 -9.67 11.11 -1.09
C ALA A 182 -8.15 11.37 -0.89
N LEU A 183 -7.49 12.00 -1.87
CA LEU A 183 -6.08 12.39 -1.72
C LEU A 183 -5.92 13.57 -0.75
N GLY A 184 -6.82 14.56 -0.78
CA GLY A 184 -6.80 15.67 0.15
C GLY A 184 -6.87 15.23 1.60
N ASP A 185 -7.63 14.19 1.91
CA ASP A 185 -7.76 13.66 3.26
C ASP A 185 -6.45 13.02 3.78
N ILE A 186 -5.79 12.18 2.98
CA ILE A 186 -4.53 11.55 3.41
C ILE A 186 -3.36 12.53 3.42
N LEU A 187 -3.32 13.50 2.50
CA LEU A 187 -2.25 14.50 2.41
C LEU A 187 -2.23 15.46 3.61
N LYS A 188 -3.36 15.66 4.31
CA LYS A 188 -3.38 16.40 5.58
C LYS A 188 -2.49 15.80 6.65
N GLU A 189 -2.28 14.48 6.60
CA GLU A 189 -1.43 13.74 7.55
C GLU A 189 0.03 13.66 7.10
N HIS A 190 0.37 14.13 5.89
CA HIS A 190 1.76 14.16 5.43
C HIS A 190 2.64 15.00 6.35
N VAL A 191 3.86 14.54 6.60
CA VAL A 191 4.79 15.18 7.53
C VAL A 191 5.34 16.49 6.95
N ALA A 192 5.50 17.50 7.80
CA ALA A 192 6.13 18.78 7.43
C ALA A 192 7.67 18.65 7.58
N ASP A 193 8.31 18.03 6.60
CA ASP A 193 9.75 17.85 6.54
C ASP A 193 10.27 18.09 5.11
N LYS A 194 11.32 18.88 4.95
CA LYS A 194 12.00 19.10 3.66
C LYS A 194 12.57 17.81 3.05
N LYS A 195 12.86 16.83 3.88
CA LYS A 195 13.37 15.54 3.47
C LYS A 195 12.26 14.53 3.13
N ASP A 196 10.97 14.88 3.33
CA ASP A 196 9.83 14.03 2.97
C ASP A 196 8.92 14.77 1.96
N ILE A 197 8.98 14.37 0.71
CA ILE A 197 8.27 15.03 -0.39
C ILE A 197 7.06 14.20 -0.80
N ALA A 198 5.86 14.78 -0.69
CA ALA A 198 4.63 14.17 -1.17
C ALA A 198 4.58 14.19 -2.72
N VAL A 199 4.30 13.04 -3.32
CA VAL A 199 4.12 12.94 -4.78
C VAL A 199 2.75 12.33 -5.07
N PHE A 200 1.94 13.03 -5.85
CA PHE A 200 0.58 12.59 -6.19
C PHE A 200 0.18 12.96 -7.62
N ASP A 201 -0.87 12.32 -8.13
CA ASP A 201 -1.30 12.53 -9.51
C ASP A 201 -2.11 13.81 -9.70
N ARG A 202 -2.23 14.23 -10.96
CA ARG A 202 -3.04 15.37 -11.43
C ARG A 202 -4.55 15.24 -11.12
N GLY A 203 -4.99 14.08 -10.67
CA GLY A 203 -6.35 13.83 -10.21
C GLY A 203 -6.78 14.79 -9.09
N MET A 204 -5.85 15.16 -8.22
CA MET A 204 -6.04 16.21 -7.20
C MET A 204 -5.96 17.61 -7.85
N LYS A 205 -7.10 18.25 -8.02
CA LYS A 205 -7.24 19.56 -8.69
C LYS A 205 -7.44 20.69 -7.71
N GLU A 206 -7.78 20.40 -6.46
CA GLU A 206 -8.16 21.39 -5.47
C GLU A 206 -6.97 22.26 -5.05
N ARG A 207 -7.03 23.54 -5.42
CA ARG A 207 -5.94 24.50 -5.15
C ARG A 207 -5.84 24.87 -3.67
N LYS A 208 -6.94 24.74 -2.95
CA LYS A 208 -6.98 24.97 -1.50
C LYS A 208 -6.07 23.98 -0.78
N THR A 209 -6.18 22.70 -1.08
CA THR A 209 -5.30 21.65 -0.49
C THR A 209 -3.82 21.94 -0.79
N MET A 210 -3.47 22.31 -2.03
CA MET A 210 -2.08 22.67 -2.39
C MET A 210 -1.58 23.89 -1.62
N THR A 211 -2.44 24.87 -1.39
CA THR A 211 -2.11 26.06 -0.61
C THR A 211 -1.90 25.70 0.86
N GLU A 212 -2.79 24.91 1.44
CA GLU A 212 -2.69 24.42 2.83
C GLU A 212 -1.43 23.58 3.06
N LEU A 213 -1.05 22.73 2.10
CA LEU A 213 0.22 21.99 2.17
C LEU A 213 1.42 22.95 2.27
N SER A 214 1.45 23.97 1.41
CA SER A 214 2.54 24.96 1.40
C SER A 214 2.57 25.81 2.68
N GLU A 215 1.42 26.26 3.17
CA GLU A 215 1.30 27.03 4.41
C GLU A 215 1.77 26.24 5.63
N ASN A 216 1.58 24.93 5.62
CA ASN A 216 2.03 24.01 6.66
C ASN A 216 3.42 23.43 6.40
N GLN A 217 4.23 24.01 5.50
CA GLN A 217 5.58 23.57 5.15
C GLN A 217 5.66 22.09 4.74
N LYS A 218 4.60 21.57 4.13
CA LYS A 218 4.55 20.24 3.54
C LYS A 218 4.93 20.33 2.08
N TYR A 219 6.00 19.67 1.70
CA TYR A 219 6.57 19.77 0.37
C TYR A 219 5.95 18.75 -0.57
N PHE A 220 5.72 19.15 -1.83
CA PHE A 220 5.09 18.26 -2.79
C PHE A 220 5.58 18.46 -4.22
N VAL A 221 5.40 17.43 -5.04
CA VAL A 221 5.49 17.46 -6.50
C VAL A 221 4.27 16.77 -7.09
N THR A 222 3.61 17.44 -8.02
CA THR A 222 2.45 16.90 -8.74
C THR A 222 2.45 17.33 -10.20
N ARG A 223 1.47 16.87 -10.97
CA ARG A 223 1.15 17.40 -12.29
C ARG A 223 -0.15 18.20 -12.24
N ILE A 224 -0.27 19.17 -13.14
CA ILE A 224 -1.53 19.87 -13.38
C ILE A 224 -1.99 19.70 -14.82
N TYR A 225 -3.29 19.91 -15.06
CA TYR A 225 -3.84 19.85 -16.41
C TYR A 225 -3.32 21.02 -17.26
N LYS A 226 -3.15 20.78 -18.56
CA LYS A 226 -2.75 21.82 -19.53
C LYS A 226 -3.67 23.04 -19.52
N ALA A 227 -4.96 22.81 -19.31
CA ALA A 227 -5.99 23.87 -19.22
C ALA A 227 -6.02 24.60 -17.86
N SER A 228 -5.12 24.25 -16.93
CA SER A 228 -5.08 24.94 -15.63
C SER A 228 -4.70 26.40 -15.79
N LYS A 229 -5.51 27.30 -15.23
CA LYS A 229 -5.22 28.73 -15.25
C LYS A 229 -4.16 29.07 -14.20
N TYR A 230 -3.15 29.81 -14.61
CA TYR A 230 -2.10 30.36 -13.75
C TYR A 230 -1.63 31.70 -14.27
N VAL A 231 -0.95 32.46 -13.44
CA VAL A 231 -0.27 33.70 -13.81
C VAL A 231 1.16 33.67 -13.27
N VAL A 232 2.10 34.11 -14.09
CA VAL A 232 3.51 34.22 -13.70
C VAL A 232 3.64 35.34 -12.67
N GLU A 233 4.48 35.10 -11.65
CA GLU A 233 4.76 36.10 -10.60
C GLU A 233 5.46 37.33 -11.19
N LYS A 234 4.98 38.55 -10.82
CA LYS A 234 5.38 39.80 -11.47
C LYS A 234 6.89 40.11 -11.49
N ASN A 235 7.63 39.61 -10.49
CA ASN A 235 9.07 39.87 -10.34
C ASN A 235 9.93 38.64 -10.66
N SER A 236 9.36 37.62 -11.28
CA SER A 236 10.04 36.40 -11.66
C SER A 236 10.29 36.36 -13.16
N SER A 237 11.52 36.09 -13.58
CA SER A 237 11.82 35.79 -14.96
C SER A 237 11.43 34.36 -15.29
N GLU A 238 10.78 34.17 -16.45
CA GLU A 238 10.62 32.84 -17.02
C GLU A 238 11.96 32.36 -17.52
N VAL A 239 12.42 31.23 -17.02
CA VAL A 239 13.71 30.63 -17.43
C VAL A 239 13.43 29.60 -18.53
N LEU A 240 13.97 29.86 -19.71
CA LEU A 240 13.96 28.86 -20.80
C LEU A 240 14.97 27.76 -20.47
N LEU A 241 14.53 26.53 -20.58
CA LEU A 241 15.35 25.35 -20.34
C LEU A 241 15.57 24.60 -21.67
N ASN A 242 16.71 23.96 -21.77
CA ASN A 242 17.01 23.02 -22.87
C ASN A 242 17.65 21.75 -22.31
N ILE A 243 16.96 21.13 -21.37
CA ILE A 243 17.43 19.93 -20.66
C ILE A 243 16.67 18.73 -21.22
N GLU A 244 17.38 17.77 -21.73
CA GLU A 244 16.81 16.55 -22.30
C GLU A 244 17.15 15.34 -21.44
N THR A 245 16.11 14.55 -21.15
CA THR A 245 16.25 13.22 -20.56
C THR A 245 15.81 12.16 -21.59
N ASP A 246 15.84 10.87 -21.23
CA ASP A 246 15.41 9.80 -22.13
C ASP A 246 13.97 9.96 -22.63
N SER A 247 13.06 10.48 -21.79
CA SER A 247 11.61 10.48 -22.04
C SER A 247 11.00 11.87 -22.25
N ILE A 248 11.62 12.93 -21.71
CA ILE A 248 11.09 14.29 -21.75
C ILE A 248 12.17 15.31 -22.09
N LYS A 249 11.73 16.45 -22.64
CA LYS A 249 12.52 17.67 -22.79
C LYS A 249 11.91 18.74 -21.91
N LEU A 250 12.66 19.25 -20.94
CA LEU A 250 12.28 20.41 -20.13
C LEU A 250 12.47 21.68 -20.97
N VAL A 251 11.42 22.51 -21.05
CA VAL A 251 11.43 23.68 -21.94
C VAL A 251 11.35 24.98 -21.17
N LYS A 252 10.74 25.00 -19.98
CA LYS A 252 10.55 26.24 -19.25
C LYS A 252 10.37 25.99 -17.76
N HIS A 253 10.87 26.92 -16.94
CA HIS A 253 10.62 27.00 -15.50
C HIS A 253 10.12 28.40 -15.14
N SER A 254 9.07 28.46 -14.32
CA SER A 254 8.42 29.72 -13.94
C SER A 254 7.92 29.63 -12.50
N ARG A 255 7.86 30.78 -11.84
CA ARG A 255 7.13 30.95 -10.58
C ARG A 255 5.71 31.44 -10.89
N VAL A 256 4.72 30.76 -10.38
CA VAL A 256 3.31 31.00 -10.75
C VAL A 256 2.39 31.06 -9.54
N HIS A 257 1.34 31.82 -9.70
CA HIS A 257 0.16 31.70 -8.86
C HIS A 257 -0.93 30.94 -9.62
N LEU A 258 -1.59 30.04 -8.93
CA LEU A 258 -2.74 29.31 -9.48
C LEU A 258 -4.03 30.10 -9.26
N PHE A 259 -5.08 29.72 -9.98
CA PHE A 259 -6.41 30.23 -9.74
C PHE A 259 -7.29 29.19 -9.07
N SER A 260 -7.85 29.52 -7.91
CA SER A 260 -8.95 28.80 -7.28
C SER A 260 -10.25 29.54 -7.57
N LYS A 261 -11.11 28.98 -8.43
CA LYS A 261 -12.25 29.67 -9.06
C LYS A 261 -11.74 30.87 -9.81
N GLN A 262 -12.10 32.09 -9.38
CA GLN A 262 -11.66 33.37 -10.01
C GLN A 262 -10.57 34.08 -9.19
N LYS A 263 -10.20 33.57 -8.02
CA LYS A 263 -9.21 34.21 -7.14
C LYS A 263 -7.83 33.56 -7.32
N LYS A 264 -6.82 34.41 -7.42
CA LYS A 264 -5.41 34.03 -7.44
C LYS A 264 -5.00 33.50 -6.07
N THR A 265 -4.23 32.41 -6.03
CA THR A 265 -3.64 31.88 -4.78
C THR A 265 -2.65 32.88 -4.18
N LYS A 266 -2.57 32.98 -2.86
CA LYS A 266 -1.54 33.77 -2.18
C LYS A 266 -0.17 33.13 -2.37
N GLN A 267 -0.12 31.81 -2.30
CA GLN A 267 1.10 31.01 -2.44
C GLN A 267 1.62 31.03 -3.88
N VAL A 268 2.95 31.06 -3.99
CA VAL A 268 3.69 30.95 -5.24
C VAL A 268 4.17 29.51 -5.37
N PHE A 269 3.99 28.94 -6.55
CA PHE A 269 4.42 27.59 -6.86
C PHE A 269 5.42 27.64 -8.01
N ARG A 270 6.26 26.63 -8.07
CA ARG A 270 7.16 26.38 -9.19
C ARG A 270 6.43 25.57 -10.27
N LEU A 271 6.46 26.04 -11.50
CA LEU A 271 5.90 25.37 -12.67
C LEU A 271 7.02 25.00 -13.64
N VAL A 272 7.20 23.71 -13.86
CA VAL A 272 8.16 23.19 -14.86
C VAL A 272 7.38 22.63 -16.04
N GLU A 273 7.62 23.20 -17.20
CA GLU A 273 7.02 22.76 -18.46
C GLU A 273 7.95 21.76 -19.16
N ALA A 274 7.40 20.65 -19.60
CA ALA A 274 8.12 19.63 -20.36
C ALA A 274 7.33 19.16 -21.57
N ILE A 275 8.03 18.55 -22.51
CA ILE A 275 7.46 17.91 -23.70
C ILE A 275 7.84 16.44 -23.68
N LEU A 276 6.85 15.54 -23.80
CA LEU A 276 7.10 14.11 -23.97
C LEU A 276 7.72 13.84 -25.33
N LYS A 277 8.86 13.16 -25.38
CA LYS A 277 9.53 12.81 -26.64
C LYS A 277 8.74 11.81 -27.48
N SER A 278 7.90 10.99 -26.84
CA SER A 278 7.12 9.94 -27.52
C SER A 278 6.02 10.46 -28.43
N ASN A 279 5.38 11.59 -28.06
CA ASN A 279 4.21 12.10 -28.78
C ASN A 279 4.12 13.63 -28.85
N GLY A 280 5.14 14.36 -28.37
CA GLY A 280 5.16 15.82 -28.34
C GLY A 280 4.18 16.45 -27.32
N GLU A 281 3.63 15.65 -26.41
CA GLU A 281 2.66 16.14 -25.44
C GLU A 281 3.30 17.04 -24.38
N LYS A 282 2.71 18.23 -24.18
CA LYS A 282 3.12 19.15 -23.09
C LYS A 282 2.67 18.62 -21.73
N ILE A 283 3.59 18.61 -20.79
CA ILE A 283 3.37 18.24 -19.38
C ILE A 283 3.68 19.45 -18.51
N LEU A 284 2.91 19.64 -17.44
CA LEU A 284 3.10 20.69 -16.45
C LEU A 284 3.32 20.05 -15.08
N PHE A 285 4.55 20.14 -14.55
CA PHE A 285 4.87 19.76 -13.17
C PHE A 285 4.72 20.99 -12.27
N LEU A 286 4.10 20.78 -11.12
CA LEU A 286 3.89 21.81 -10.10
C LEU A 286 4.53 21.37 -8.79
N SER A 287 5.20 22.30 -8.11
CA SER A 287 5.88 22.04 -6.84
C SER A 287 5.95 23.29 -5.96
N ASN A 288 6.09 23.10 -4.66
CA ASN A 288 6.48 24.14 -3.71
C ASN A 288 7.89 23.94 -3.14
N LEU A 289 8.69 23.08 -3.76
CA LEU A 289 10.09 22.85 -3.34
C LEU A 289 10.95 24.11 -3.50
N PRO A 290 11.90 24.38 -2.58
CA PRO A 290 12.82 25.51 -2.67
C PRO A 290 13.70 25.44 -3.94
N GLU A 291 13.97 26.58 -4.57
CA GLU A 291 14.75 26.65 -5.82
C GLU A 291 16.25 26.45 -5.59
N ASP A 292 16.74 26.86 -4.44
CA ASP A 292 18.13 26.72 -4.00
C ASP A 292 18.52 25.28 -3.66
N GLU A 293 17.52 24.43 -3.33
CA GLU A 293 17.76 23.03 -2.95
C GLU A 293 17.40 22.04 -4.07
N PHE A 294 16.47 22.38 -4.97
CA PHE A 294 15.95 21.46 -5.99
C PHE A 294 15.91 22.12 -7.38
N THR A 295 16.53 21.47 -8.35
CA THR A 295 16.50 21.91 -9.76
C THR A 295 15.16 21.53 -10.44
N ALA A 296 14.89 22.11 -11.61
CA ALA A 296 13.73 21.75 -12.44
C ALA A 296 13.78 20.29 -12.90
N GLU A 297 14.98 19.76 -13.17
CA GLU A 297 15.20 18.36 -13.56
C GLU A 297 14.86 17.42 -12.41
N GLN A 298 15.28 17.73 -11.19
CA GLN A 298 14.97 16.94 -10.00
C GLN A 298 13.44 16.90 -9.74
N ILE A 299 12.70 17.99 -9.98
CA ILE A 299 11.23 18.00 -9.88
C ILE A 299 10.61 16.99 -10.85
N ALA A 300 11.10 16.93 -12.09
CA ALA A 300 10.60 15.97 -13.07
C ALA A 300 10.95 14.51 -12.69
N ASP A 301 12.16 14.27 -12.18
CA ASP A 301 12.59 12.94 -11.73
C ASP A 301 11.83 12.47 -10.48
N ILE A 302 11.60 13.37 -9.52
CA ILE A 302 10.74 13.11 -8.35
C ILE A 302 9.34 12.68 -8.82
N TYR A 303 8.75 13.39 -9.78
CA TYR A 303 7.43 12.99 -10.28
C TYR A 303 7.45 11.64 -11.01
N LYS A 304 8.54 11.30 -11.71
CA LYS A 304 8.69 10.01 -12.41
C LYS A 304 8.57 8.83 -11.43
N SER A 305 9.04 8.98 -10.20
CA SER A 305 8.93 7.93 -9.17
C SER A 305 7.50 7.60 -8.75
N ARG A 306 6.51 8.45 -9.08
CA ARG A 306 5.08 8.17 -8.86
C ARG A 306 4.63 6.82 -9.46
N TRP A 307 5.27 6.37 -10.54
CA TRP A 307 5.00 5.06 -11.12
C TRP A 307 5.23 3.88 -10.17
N ASP A 308 5.98 4.06 -9.10
CA ASP A 308 6.27 2.99 -8.14
C ASP A 308 5.02 2.58 -7.35
N ILE A 309 4.15 3.52 -6.99
CA ILE A 309 2.88 3.19 -6.34
C ILE A 309 1.90 2.49 -7.32
N GLU A 310 1.90 2.83 -8.60
CA GLU A 310 1.12 2.10 -9.61
C GLU A 310 1.64 0.66 -9.78
N ARG A 311 2.97 0.48 -9.79
CA ARG A 311 3.61 -0.85 -9.80
C ARG A 311 3.25 -1.64 -8.56
N PHE A 312 3.21 -1.01 -7.39
CA PHE A 312 2.76 -1.61 -6.14
C PHE A 312 1.29 -2.07 -6.23
N PHE A 313 0.37 -1.22 -6.68
CA PHE A 313 -1.03 -1.64 -6.86
C PHE A 313 -1.19 -2.78 -7.86
N ARG A 314 -0.44 -2.76 -8.94
CA ARG A 314 -0.40 -3.88 -9.91
C ARG A 314 0.08 -5.16 -9.25
N PHE A 315 1.15 -5.07 -8.44
CA PHE A 315 1.71 -6.20 -7.71
C PHE A 315 0.68 -6.84 -6.76
N ILE A 316 0.04 -6.08 -5.87
CA ILE A 316 -0.94 -6.65 -4.94
C ILE A 316 -2.17 -7.21 -5.66
N LYS A 317 -2.62 -6.57 -6.75
CA LYS A 317 -3.76 -7.03 -7.57
C LYS A 317 -3.47 -8.34 -8.31
N GLN A 318 -2.24 -8.57 -8.71
CA GLN A 318 -1.84 -9.75 -9.49
C GLN A 318 -1.33 -10.91 -8.63
N ASN A 319 -0.73 -10.63 -7.45
CA ASN A 319 0.01 -11.63 -6.70
C ASN A 319 -0.52 -11.88 -5.28
N LEU A 320 -1.35 -10.98 -4.71
CA LEU A 320 -1.79 -11.07 -3.32
C LEU A 320 -3.32 -11.09 -3.18
N ASN A 321 -4.02 -11.63 -4.16
CA ASN A 321 -5.47 -11.89 -4.07
C ASN A 321 -6.36 -10.66 -3.84
N PHE A 322 -5.86 -9.47 -4.15
CA PHE A 322 -6.50 -8.19 -3.86
C PHE A 322 -7.89 -8.00 -4.50
N LYS A 323 -8.28 -8.81 -5.47
CA LYS A 323 -9.59 -8.72 -6.15
C LYS A 323 -10.64 -9.68 -5.58
N HIS A 324 -10.30 -10.52 -4.63
CA HIS A 324 -11.15 -11.61 -4.15
C HIS A 324 -11.44 -11.49 -2.66
N TYR A 325 -12.33 -10.54 -2.33
CA TYR A 325 -12.83 -10.43 -0.96
C TYR A 325 -14.03 -11.35 -0.81
N PHE A 326 -14.00 -12.23 0.16
CA PHE A 326 -15.12 -13.11 0.47
C PHE A 326 -16.04 -12.56 1.58
N SER A 327 -15.71 -11.42 2.18
CA SER A 327 -16.60 -10.71 3.09
C SER A 327 -17.40 -9.64 2.36
N ARG A 328 -18.70 -9.53 2.74
CA ARG A 328 -19.59 -8.47 2.28
C ARG A 328 -19.85 -7.42 3.35
N LYS A 329 -19.25 -7.55 4.54
CA LYS A 329 -19.31 -6.55 5.60
C LYS A 329 -18.13 -5.62 5.51
N TRP A 330 -18.34 -4.35 5.79
CA TRP A 330 -17.30 -3.32 5.79
C TRP A 330 -16.07 -3.72 6.63
N ASN A 331 -16.35 -4.19 7.84
CA ASN A 331 -15.34 -4.69 8.77
C ASN A 331 -14.43 -5.76 8.14
N GLY A 332 -15.02 -6.80 7.59
CA GLY A 332 -14.25 -7.90 6.99
C GLY A 332 -13.46 -7.50 5.75
N ILE A 333 -13.91 -6.49 5.01
CA ILE A 333 -13.16 -5.93 3.87
C ILE A 333 -11.92 -5.19 4.36
N GLN A 334 -12.05 -4.35 5.40
CA GLN A 334 -10.91 -3.65 6.01
C GLN A 334 -9.89 -4.66 6.54
N VAL A 335 -10.34 -5.68 7.28
CA VAL A 335 -9.48 -6.77 7.78
C VAL A 335 -8.68 -7.40 6.64
N MET A 336 -9.34 -7.80 5.55
CA MET A 336 -8.66 -8.43 4.41
C MET A 336 -7.66 -7.50 3.73
N ILE A 337 -7.96 -6.20 3.62
CA ILE A 337 -7.03 -5.22 3.04
C ILE A 337 -5.81 -5.06 3.94
N TYR A 338 -5.97 -4.93 5.26
CA TYR A 338 -4.84 -4.89 6.19
C TYR A 338 -3.94 -6.13 6.07
N ILE A 339 -4.54 -7.32 6.01
CA ILE A 339 -3.80 -8.57 5.83
C ILE A 339 -2.99 -8.56 4.53
N ILE A 340 -3.60 -8.13 3.42
CA ILE A 340 -2.92 -8.03 2.12
C ILE A 340 -1.77 -7.02 2.18
N LEU A 341 -1.98 -5.87 2.82
CA LEU A 341 -0.95 -4.86 2.99
C LEU A 341 0.20 -5.38 3.86
N ILE A 342 -0.08 -6.06 4.98
CA ILE A 342 0.95 -6.69 5.82
C ILE A 342 1.72 -7.74 5.03
N ALA A 343 1.04 -8.65 4.33
CA ALA A 343 1.69 -9.65 3.48
C ALA A 343 2.57 -8.99 2.38
N SER A 344 2.11 -7.86 1.83
CA SER A 344 2.90 -7.09 0.85
C SER A 344 4.15 -6.49 1.47
N ILE A 345 4.09 -5.96 2.71
CA ILE A 345 5.25 -5.42 3.43
C ILE A 345 6.29 -6.52 3.67
N LEU A 346 5.86 -7.68 4.17
CA LEU A 346 6.76 -8.82 4.41
C LEU A 346 7.50 -9.22 3.14
N LEU A 347 6.77 -9.33 2.01
CA LEU A 347 7.36 -9.70 0.74
C LEU A 347 8.26 -8.60 0.15
N LEU A 348 7.85 -7.33 0.22
CA LEU A 348 8.67 -6.20 -0.24
C LEU A 348 9.95 -6.05 0.60
N ALA A 349 9.85 -6.24 1.92
CA ALA A 349 11.01 -6.27 2.81
C ALA A 349 11.97 -7.40 2.43
N TYR A 350 11.46 -8.61 2.22
CA TYR A 350 12.26 -9.74 1.73
C TYR A 350 12.99 -9.42 0.42
N ILE A 351 12.27 -8.83 -0.54
CA ILE A 351 12.82 -8.44 -1.83
C ILE A 351 13.95 -7.40 -1.67
N LYS A 352 13.69 -6.35 -0.90
CA LYS A 352 14.65 -5.25 -0.70
C LYS A 352 15.89 -5.69 0.09
N LEU A 353 15.71 -6.35 1.22
CA LEU A 353 16.81 -6.79 2.08
C LEU A 353 17.71 -7.81 1.38
N ASN A 354 17.15 -8.65 0.53
CA ASN A 354 17.89 -9.62 -0.26
C ASN A 354 18.31 -9.11 -1.66
N LYS A 355 18.01 -7.84 -2.00
CA LYS A 355 18.33 -7.22 -3.30
C LYS A 355 17.79 -8.01 -4.50
N LEU A 356 16.60 -8.59 -4.38
CA LEU A 356 15.95 -9.37 -5.42
C LEU A 356 15.28 -8.46 -6.45
N LYS A 357 15.03 -8.99 -7.67
CA LYS A 357 14.33 -8.27 -8.74
C LYS A 357 12.98 -8.90 -9.04
N GLY A 358 12.00 -8.05 -9.36
CA GLY A 358 10.62 -8.48 -9.67
C GLY A 358 9.85 -8.94 -8.44
N TYR A 359 8.66 -9.49 -8.65
CA TYR A 359 7.75 -9.87 -7.54
C TYR A 359 7.40 -11.36 -7.55
N LYS A 360 7.16 -11.95 -8.73
CA LYS A 360 6.65 -13.31 -8.85
C LYS A 360 7.65 -14.36 -8.34
N ILE A 361 8.88 -14.32 -8.81
CA ILE A 361 9.91 -15.29 -8.40
C ILE A 361 10.28 -15.12 -6.93
N PRO A 362 10.51 -13.88 -6.41
CA PRO A 362 10.69 -13.68 -4.98
C PRO A 362 9.51 -14.18 -4.12
N LYS A 363 8.26 -14.03 -4.55
CA LYS A 363 7.10 -14.60 -3.84
C LYS A 363 7.20 -16.12 -3.73
N ILE A 364 7.49 -16.81 -4.84
CA ILE A 364 7.68 -18.27 -4.84
C ILE A 364 8.81 -18.67 -3.89
N SER A 365 9.95 -17.96 -3.98
CA SER A 365 11.09 -18.22 -3.08
C SER A 365 10.74 -18.00 -1.61
N PHE A 366 9.98 -16.94 -1.30
CA PHE A 366 9.49 -16.67 0.05
C PHE A 366 8.61 -17.81 0.57
N CYS A 367 7.62 -18.22 -0.23
CA CYS A 367 6.70 -19.31 0.14
C CYS A 367 7.45 -20.66 0.34
N ASN A 368 8.40 -20.98 -0.54
CA ASN A 368 9.21 -22.20 -0.42
C ASN A 368 10.08 -22.17 0.86
N GLN A 369 10.69 -21.01 1.18
CA GLN A 369 11.46 -20.88 2.42
C GLN A 369 10.56 -20.96 3.65
N LEU A 370 9.35 -20.39 3.61
CA LEU A 370 8.36 -20.53 4.68
C LEU A 370 8.00 -22.00 4.91
N GLN A 371 7.72 -22.75 3.84
CA GLN A 371 7.42 -24.18 3.94
C GLN A 371 8.60 -24.97 4.52
N ASN A 372 9.82 -24.71 4.06
CA ASN A 372 11.01 -25.37 4.60
C ASN A 372 11.21 -25.07 6.09
N GLU A 373 10.95 -23.83 6.53
CA GLU A 373 11.03 -23.47 7.94
C GLU A 373 10.01 -24.23 8.79
N ILE A 374 8.78 -24.37 8.29
CA ILE A 374 7.74 -25.16 8.97
C ILE A 374 8.15 -26.64 9.05
N ILE A 375 8.70 -27.21 7.98
CA ILE A 375 9.22 -28.58 7.98
C ILE A 375 10.31 -28.75 9.05
N ASN A 376 11.26 -27.81 9.11
CA ASN A 376 12.33 -27.84 10.09
C ASN A 376 11.77 -27.82 11.52
N GLN A 377 10.76 -26.98 11.80
CA GLN A 377 10.10 -26.93 13.10
C GLN A 377 9.39 -28.25 13.46
N ILE A 378 8.71 -28.86 12.50
CA ILE A 378 8.07 -30.17 12.70
C ILE A 378 9.11 -31.24 13.03
N ILE A 379 10.23 -31.28 12.32
CA ILE A 379 11.31 -32.27 12.58
C ILE A 379 11.87 -32.07 13.97
N ILE A 380 12.16 -30.85 14.39
CA ILE A 380 12.66 -30.54 15.73
C ILE A 380 11.62 -30.97 16.79
N HIS A 381 10.35 -30.66 16.58
CA HIS A 381 9.28 -31.06 17.51
C HIS A 381 9.16 -32.60 17.65
N CYS A 382 9.42 -33.34 16.57
CA CYS A 382 9.45 -34.79 16.57
C CYS A 382 10.79 -35.36 17.07
N GLY A 383 11.72 -34.57 17.61
CA GLY A 383 13.03 -35.01 18.11
C GLY A 383 14.04 -35.33 17.02
N GLY A 384 13.79 -34.94 15.77
CA GLY A 384 14.68 -35.13 14.64
C GLY A 384 15.68 -33.98 14.45
N ASP A 385 16.63 -34.19 13.52
CA ASP A 385 17.65 -33.20 13.14
C ASP A 385 17.38 -32.65 11.71
N PRO A 386 16.96 -31.40 11.56
CA PRO A 386 16.68 -30.80 10.24
C PRO A 386 17.90 -30.75 9.31
N SER A 387 19.14 -30.73 9.86
CA SER A 387 20.36 -30.69 9.05
C SER A 387 20.52 -31.92 8.15
N LYS A 388 19.89 -33.02 8.52
CA LYS A 388 19.89 -34.28 7.75
C LYS A 388 19.01 -34.21 6.50
N LEU A 389 18.06 -33.26 6.38
CA LEU A 389 17.26 -33.09 5.17
C LEU A 389 18.09 -32.69 3.94
N CYS A 390 19.14 -31.91 4.12
CA CYS A 390 19.98 -31.44 3.02
C CYS A 390 20.89 -32.55 2.45
N SER A 391 20.97 -33.70 3.10
CA SER A 391 21.78 -34.84 2.65
C SER A 391 21.09 -35.74 1.62
N PHE A 392 19.77 -35.59 1.46
CA PHE A 392 19.04 -36.27 0.39
C PHE A 392 19.15 -35.44 -0.90
N LYS A 393 20.12 -35.75 -1.75
CA LYS A 393 20.12 -35.31 -3.15
C LYS A 393 19.08 -36.19 -3.87
N ILE A 394 17.93 -35.59 -4.20
CA ILE A 394 16.96 -36.17 -5.14
C ILE A 394 17.44 -35.91 -6.55
#